data_2ff106f200cf111bc14440be7c9a2229
#
_entry.id   2ff106f200cf111bc14440be7c9a2229
#
_cell.length_a   1.000
_cell.length_b   1.000
_cell.length_c   1.000
_cell.angle_alpha   90.00
_cell.angle_beta   90.00
_cell.angle_gamma   90.00
#
_symmetry.space_group_name_H-M   'P 1'
#
loop_
_entity.id
_entity.type
_entity.pdbx_description
1 polymer ?
#
loop_
_entity_poly.entity_id
_entity_poly.type
_entity_poly.pdbx_seq_one_letter_code
_entity_poly.pdbx_strand_id
1 'polypeptide(L)'
;PGVPITNYSPINQGTGALSINEETGQIIWDAPAIAGEYTLAFLVKSFRNGIPLDTLVRDMQIFVAECANDPPTVDLPFREICVVAGEVIQFDVIATAPMTDTDQEVKLTASGRPFDFDGSSATFTPSDSTWRPDPETKTFRWETNCTHISNQPYFVVFRAEDDFFSSTSGLSTVRVVTIKVVPPPPEGLQTVADDDFITLTWDKPYACED
;
A
#
# COMPACT_ATOMS: atom_id res chain seq x y z
N PRO A 1 33.75 1.28 8.86
CA PRO A 1 32.92 1.38 10.05
C PRO A 1 32.79 2.85 10.40
N GLY A 2 31.52 3.34 10.46
CA GLY A 2 31.25 4.73 10.83
C GLY A 2 31.59 4.99 12.31
N VAL A 3 31.96 6.22 12.61
CA VAL A 3 32.18 6.66 14.00
C VAL A 3 30.79 6.86 14.63
N PRO A 4 30.51 6.26 15.80
CA PRO A 4 29.22 6.50 16.47
C PRO A 4 29.11 8.00 16.83
N ILE A 5 27.95 8.57 16.52
CA ILE A 5 27.64 9.94 16.95
C ILE A 5 27.35 9.89 18.45
N THR A 6 28.22 10.52 19.25
CA THR A 6 27.98 10.69 20.68
C THR A 6 26.79 11.63 20.88
N ASN A 7 25.82 11.24 21.71
CA ASN A 7 24.55 11.92 21.97
C ASN A 7 23.49 11.78 20.87
N TYR A 8 23.61 10.78 20.00
CA TYR A 8 22.48 10.40 19.15
C TYR A 8 21.34 9.86 20.01
N SER A 9 20.19 10.50 19.96
CA SER A 9 18.94 9.99 20.51
C SER A 9 18.02 9.66 19.34
N PRO A 10 17.49 8.44 19.26
CA PRO A 10 16.44 8.15 18.29
C PRO A 10 15.26 9.11 18.46
N ILE A 11 14.52 9.35 17.39
CA ILE A 11 13.26 10.08 17.47
C ILE A 11 12.33 9.29 18.38
N ASN A 12 12.27 9.68 19.64
CA ASN A 12 11.40 9.09 20.65
C ASN A 12 10.75 10.22 21.43
N GLN A 13 9.94 11.01 20.73
CA GLN A 13 9.30 12.20 21.25
C GLN A 13 7.79 11.99 21.19
N GLY A 14 7.19 11.51 22.28
CA GLY A 14 5.76 11.30 22.40
C GLY A 14 5.42 10.04 23.17
N THR A 15 4.16 9.72 23.23
CA THR A 15 3.62 8.52 23.89
C THR A 15 3.73 7.27 23.04
N GLY A 16 3.96 7.42 21.72
CA GLY A 16 4.10 6.37 20.75
C GLY A 16 5.51 6.30 20.15
N ALA A 17 5.99 5.10 19.85
CA ALA A 17 7.25 4.89 19.17
C ALA A 17 7.11 5.08 17.66
N LEU A 18 8.19 5.56 17.02
CA LEU A 18 8.33 5.47 15.58
C LEU A 18 8.43 3.99 15.18
N SER A 19 7.58 3.54 14.29
CA SER A 19 7.59 2.18 13.76
C SER A 19 7.58 2.18 12.23
N ILE A 20 8.15 1.14 11.67
CA ILE A 20 8.12 0.87 10.23
C ILE A 20 7.65 -0.56 10.01
N ASN A 21 6.70 -0.73 9.10
CA ASN A 21 6.32 -2.05 8.62
C ASN A 21 7.29 -2.44 7.49
N GLU A 22 8.09 -3.47 7.71
CA GLU A 22 9.16 -3.90 6.79
C GLU A 22 8.62 -4.46 5.47
N GLU A 23 7.38 -4.94 5.43
CA GLU A 23 6.76 -5.51 4.23
C GLU A 23 6.12 -4.42 3.35
N THR A 24 5.41 -3.48 3.97
CA THR A 24 4.67 -2.43 3.25
C THR A 24 5.45 -1.12 3.12
N GLY A 25 6.49 -0.92 3.93
CA GLY A 25 7.22 0.33 4.05
C GLY A 25 6.44 1.44 4.76
N GLN A 26 5.29 1.12 5.37
CA GLN A 26 4.51 2.08 6.13
C GLN A 26 5.27 2.51 7.38
N ILE A 27 5.46 3.82 7.55
CA ILE A 27 6.06 4.45 8.73
C ILE A 27 4.92 5.06 9.54
N ILE A 28 4.89 4.74 10.83
CA ILE A 28 3.95 5.32 11.80
C ILE A 28 4.77 5.96 12.91
N TRP A 29 4.54 7.24 13.12
CA TRP A 29 5.03 7.97 14.28
C TRP A 29 3.83 8.53 15.02
N ASP A 30 3.44 7.85 16.09
CA ASP A 30 2.27 8.21 16.89
C ASP A 30 2.62 9.29 17.91
N ALA A 31 1.77 10.32 17.96
CA ALA A 31 1.80 11.39 18.96
C ALA A 31 3.19 12.04 19.19
N PRO A 32 3.82 12.68 18.19
CA PRO A 32 5.02 13.49 18.45
C PRO A 32 4.69 14.63 19.42
N ALA A 33 5.43 14.70 20.53
CA ALA A 33 5.09 15.61 21.65
C ALA A 33 5.71 17.00 21.53
N ILE A 34 6.70 17.17 20.66
CA ILE A 34 7.47 18.42 20.58
C ILE A 34 7.43 18.93 19.14
N ALA A 35 6.98 20.17 18.98
CA ALA A 35 7.04 20.87 17.70
C ALA A 35 8.50 21.07 17.26
N GLY A 36 8.79 20.88 15.98
CA GLY A 36 10.12 21.03 15.44
C GLY A 36 10.31 20.32 14.09
N GLU A 37 11.53 20.39 13.58
CA GLU A 37 11.95 19.70 12.37
C GLU A 37 12.72 18.44 12.73
N TYR A 38 12.34 17.32 12.14
CA TYR A 38 12.93 16.00 12.37
C TYR A 38 13.40 15.41 11.06
N THR A 39 14.60 14.88 11.04
CA THR A 39 15.14 14.16 9.89
C THR A 39 15.10 12.66 10.18
N LEU A 40 14.45 11.91 9.31
CA LEU A 40 14.40 10.45 9.33
C LEU A 40 15.11 9.90 8.11
N ALA A 41 16.05 8.97 8.34
CA ALA A 41 16.70 8.23 7.27
C ALA A 41 16.53 6.72 7.48
N PHE A 42 16.23 6.00 6.40
CA PHE A 42 16.08 4.55 6.43
C PHE A 42 16.68 3.90 5.16
N LEU A 43 16.94 2.62 5.28
CA LEU A 43 17.52 1.82 4.19
C LEU A 43 16.45 0.92 3.58
N VAL A 44 16.29 1.02 2.26
CA VAL A 44 15.49 0.07 1.48
C VAL A 44 16.44 -0.93 0.85
N LYS A 45 16.32 -2.20 1.21
CA LYS A 45 17.15 -3.28 0.68
C LYS A 45 16.31 -4.16 -0.22
N SER A 46 16.75 -4.37 -1.46
CA SER A 46 16.12 -5.28 -2.40
C SER A 46 16.82 -6.64 -2.41
N PHE A 47 16.02 -7.70 -2.50
CA PHE A 47 16.53 -9.08 -2.54
C PHE A 47 15.88 -9.85 -3.68
N ARG A 48 16.63 -10.81 -4.24
CA ARG A 48 16.12 -11.83 -5.16
C ARG A 48 16.60 -13.19 -4.70
N ASN A 49 15.68 -14.10 -4.39
CA ASN A 49 15.97 -15.43 -3.86
C ASN A 49 16.92 -15.39 -2.64
N GLY A 50 16.70 -14.45 -1.72
CA GLY A 50 17.53 -14.27 -0.53
C GLY A 50 18.89 -13.58 -0.76
N ILE A 51 19.24 -13.26 -2.02
CA ILE A 51 20.49 -12.56 -2.37
C ILE A 51 20.20 -11.05 -2.40
N PRO A 52 20.97 -10.23 -1.66
CA PRO A 52 20.83 -8.79 -1.70
C PRO A 52 21.26 -8.28 -3.09
N LEU A 53 20.42 -7.44 -3.70
CA LEU A 53 20.68 -6.83 -5.01
C LEU A 53 21.15 -5.39 -4.87
N ASP A 54 20.47 -4.62 -4.03
CA ASP A 54 20.73 -3.19 -3.91
C ASP A 54 20.33 -2.67 -2.53
N THR A 55 20.88 -1.52 -2.18
CA THR A 55 20.55 -0.79 -0.96
C THR A 55 20.41 0.69 -1.28
N LEU A 56 19.22 1.21 -1.08
CA LEU A 56 18.89 2.61 -1.31
C LEU A 56 18.69 3.30 0.04
N VAL A 57 19.35 4.44 0.24
CA VAL A 57 19.09 5.33 1.37
C VAL A 57 17.92 6.24 1.02
N ARG A 58 16.93 6.33 1.89
CA ARG A 58 15.87 7.32 1.84
C ARG A 58 15.95 8.19 3.07
N ASP A 59 15.91 9.49 2.85
CA ASP A 59 15.79 10.49 3.90
C ASP A 59 14.56 11.35 3.67
N MET A 60 13.96 11.79 4.76
CA MET A 60 12.83 12.71 4.73
C MET A 60 12.92 13.66 5.92
N GLN A 61 12.40 14.84 5.72
CA GLN A 61 12.21 15.82 6.77
C GLN A 61 10.74 15.83 7.19
N ILE A 62 10.49 15.74 8.48
CA ILE A 62 9.17 15.79 9.09
C ILE A 62 9.10 17.09 9.89
N PHE A 63 8.09 17.89 9.59
CA PHE A 63 7.80 19.10 10.34
C PHE A 63 6.62 18.85 11.28
N VAL A 64 6.84 18.99 12.57
CA VAL A 64 5.82 18.87 13.61
C VAL A 64 5.46 20.29 14.07
N ALA A 65 4.21 20.65 13.91
CA ALA A 65 3.68 21.94 14.37
C ALA A 65 2.44 21.72 15.25
N GLU A 66 2.18 22.65 16.15
CA GLU A 66 0.88 22.69 16.83
C GLU A 66 -0.18 23.11 15.81
N CYS A 67 -1.21 22.32 15.64
CA CYS A 67 -2.35 22.64 14.79
C CYS A 67 -3.65 22.13 15.44
N ALA A 68 -4.76 22.77 15.11
CA ALA A 68 -6.09 22.36 15.55
C ALA A 68 -6.80 21.47 14.51
N ASN A 69 -6.02 20.83 13.64
CA ASN A 69 -6.50 19.93 12.59
C ASN A 69 -6.16 18.49 12.91
N ASP A 70 -7.08 17.59 12.65
CA ASP A 70 -6.87 16.14 12.69
C ASP A 70 -6.72 15.58 11.27
N PRO A 71 -5.93 14.51 11.03
CA PRO A 71 -5.77 13.96 9.71
C PRO A 71 -7.07 13.31 9.20
N PRO A 72 -7.32 13.34 7.88
CA PRO A 72 -8.46 12.65 7.29
C PRO A 72 -8.36 11.15 7.48
N THR A 73 -9.48 10.44 7.44
CA THR A 73 -9.51 8.97 7.47
C THR A 73 -9.56 8.39 6.06
N VAL A 74 -9.10 7.14 5.93
CA VAL A 74 -9.26 6.34 4.71
C VAL A 74 -9.90 5.02 5.09
N ASP A 75 -11.10 4.78 4.61
CA ASP A 75 -11.84 3.55 4.83
C ASP A 75 -11.68 2.60 3.65
N LEU A 76 -11.34 1.36 3.97
CA LEU A 76 -11.10 0.26 3.03
C LEU A 76 -11.91 -0.96 3.48
N PRO A 77 -12.52 -1.72 2.54
CA PRO A 77 -13.27 -2.93 2.89
C PRO A 77 -12.39 -4.05 3.44
N PHE A 78 -11.11 -4.06 3.07
CA PHE A 78 -10.11 -5.03 3.51
C PHE A 78 -8.70 -4.44 3.36
N ARG A 79 -7.72 -5.08 3.98
CA ARG A 79 -6.29 -4.71 3.86
C ARG A 79 -5.49 -5.71 3.04
N GLU A 80 -6.05 -6.88 2.83
CA GLU A 80 -5.40 -7.96 2.09
C GLU A 80 -6.43 -8.73 1.30
N ILE A 81 -6.08 -9.10 0.06
CA ILE A 81 -6.91 -9.92 -0.82
C ILE A 81 -6.04 -10.86 -1.65
N CYS A 82 -6.52 -12.09 -1.83
CA CYS A 82 -5.96 -13.06 -2.75
C CYS A 82 -6.98 -13.33 -3.87
N VAL A 83 -6.55 -13.22 -5.12
CA VAL A 83 -7.40 -13.40 -6.29
C VAL A 83 -6.76 -14.35 -7.30
N VAL A 84 -7.58 -15.04 -8.06
CA VAL A 84 -7.13 -15.87 -9.17
C VAL A 84 -6.91 -14.98 -10.40
N ALA A 85 -5.82 -15.23 -11.14
CA ALA A 85 -5.56 -14.52 -12.40
C ALA A 85 -6.73 -14.67 -13.38
N GLY A 86 -7.19 -13.56 -13.96
CA GLY A 86 -8.41 -13.46 -14.78
C GLY A 86 -9.60 -12.85 -14.02
N GLU A 87 -9.54 -12.75 -12.70
CA GLU A 87 -10.60 -12.11 -11.90
C GLU A 87 -10.42 -10.58 -11.86
N VAL A 88 -11.55 -9.90 -11.63
CA VAL A 88 -11.60 -8.46 -11.45
C VAL A 88 -11.68 -8.13 -9.97
N ILE A 89 -10.75 -7.32 -9.50
CA ILE A 89 -10.79 -6.70 -8.18
C ILE A 89 -11.46 -5.35 -8.33
N GLN A 90 -12.52 -5.10 -7.55
CA GLN A 90 -13.18 -3.80 -7.51
C GLN A 90 -13.68 -3.50 -6.11
N PHE A 91 -13.37 -2.30 -5.62
CA PHE A 91 -13.87 -1.81 -4.33
C PHE A 91 -13.78 -0.28 -4.26
N ASP A 92 -14.61 0.27 -3.39
CA ASP A 92 -14.60 1.69 -3.11
C ASP A 92 -13.65 2.01 -1.95
N VAL A 93 -13.02 3.16 -2.06
CA VAL A 93 -12.15 3.78 -1.05
C VAL A 93 -12.79 5.11 -0.69
N ILE A 94 -13.00 5.33 0.60
CA ILE A 94 -13.66 6.52 1.10
C ILE A 94 -12.67 7.32 1.95
N ALA A 95 -12.50 8.59 1.60
CA ALA A 95 -11.77 9.56 2.41
C ALA A 95 -12.77 10.45 3.12
N THR A 96 -12.56 10.68 4.42
CA THR A 96 -13.43 11.50 5.25
C THR A 96 -12.60 12.47 6.08
N ALA A 97 -12.92 13.76 6.04
CA ALA A 97 -12.36 14.76 6.95
C ALA A 97 -12.84 14.53 8.40
N PRO A 98 -12.10 14.97 9.41
CA PRO A 98 -12.55 14.90 10.79
C PRO A 98 -13.86 15.68 11.01
N MET A 99 -14.76 15.17 11.86
CA MET A 99 -16.04 15.80 12.16
C MET A 99 -15.91 17.20 12.80
N THR A 100 -14.71 17.55 13.30
CA THR A 100 -14.42 18.86 13.87
C THR A 100 -14.18 19.94 12.83
N ASP A 101 -13.91 19.54 11.59
CA ASP A 101 -13.47 20.41 10.50
C ASP A 101 -14.59 20.51 9.46
N THR A 102 -15.56 21.37 9.75
CA THR A 102 -16.63 21.70 8.80
C THR A 102 -16.06 22.52 7.63
N ASP A 103 -16.49 22.23 6.42
CA ASP A 103 -16.09 22.91 5.17
C ASP A 103 -14.71 22.55 4.60
N GLN A 104 -14.04 21.49 5.09
CA GLN A 104 -12.83 20.99 4.46
C GLN A 104 -13.13 20.14 3.21
N GLU A 105 -12.22 20.25 2.26
CA GLU A 105 -12.16 19.34 1.12
C GLU A 105 -11.11 18.26 1.35
N VAL A 106 -11.34 17.10 0.77
CA VAL A 106 -10.41 15.98 0.80
C VAL A 106 -9.92 15.65 -0.61
N LYS A 107 -8.68 15.16 -0.69
CA LYS A 107 -8.09 14.70 -1.94
C LYS A 107 -7.61 13.28 -1.76
N LEU A 108 -8.17 12.35 -2.53
CA LEU A 108 -7.85 10.93 -2.46
C LEU A 108 -7.06 10.51 -3.69
N THR A 109 -5.87 9.94 -3.46
CA THR A 109 -4.96 9.45 -4.49
C THR A 109 -4.56 8.00 -4.25
N ALA A 110 -4.14 7.31 -5.32
CA ALA A 110 -3.63 5.95 -5.23
C ALA A 110 -2.34 5.80 -6.05
N SER A 111 -1.46 4.91 -5.60
CA SER A 111 -0.23 4.56 -6.29
C SER A 111 0.16 3.10 -6.01
N GLY A 112 1.03 2.56 -6.84
CA GLY A 112 1.54 1.19 -6.70
C GLY A 112 1.71 0.48 -8.03
N ARG A 113 2.41 -0.62 -8.02
CA ARG A 113 2.74 -1.39 -9.24
C ARG A 113 1.53 -1.76 -10.11
N PRO A 114 0.33 -2.05 -9.58
CA PRO A 114 -0.83 -2.34 -10.42
C PRO A 114 -1.20 -1.25 -11.43
N PHE A 115 -0.83 0.00 -11.20
CA PHE A 115 -1.09 1.11 -12.12
C PHE A 115 -0.09 1.21 -13.28
N ASP A 116 1.05 0.49 -13.19
CA ASP A 116 2.17 0.61 -14.14
C ASP A 116 2.23 -0.55 -15.15
N PHE A 117 1.20 -1.40 -15.22
CA PHE A 117 1.16 -2.50 -16.19
C PHE A 117 0.66 -2.01 -17.55
N ASP A 118 1.43 -2.31 -18.61
CA ASP A 118 1.01 -2.02 -19.98
C ASP A 118 -0.20 -2.90 -20.38
N GLY A 119 -1.27 -2.28 -20.85
CA GLY A 119 -2.45 -2.95 -21.39
C GLY A 119 -3.40 -3.59 -20.36
N SER A 120 -2.99 -3.65 -19.07
CA SER A 120 -3.80 -4.23 -17.98
C SER A 120 -3.59 -3.52 -16.65
N SER A 121 -3.39 -2.20 -16.71
CA SER A 121 -3.22 -1.36 -15.53
C SER A 121 -4.49 -1.25 -14.70
N ALA A 122 -4.33 -1.12 -13.40
CA ALA A 122 -5.40 -0.75 -12.49
C ALA A 122 -5.89 0.68 -12.80
N THR A 123 -7.12 0.95 -12.41
CA THR A 123 -7.73 2.28 -12.46
C THR A 123 -8.19 2.72 -11.09
N PHE A 124 -8.18 4.02 -10.86
CA PHE A 124 -8.74 4.64 -9.67
C PHE A 124 -9.59 5.82 -10.10
N THR A 125 -10.90 5.67 -10.02
CA THR A 125 -11.85 6.60 -10.66
C THR A 125 -12.77 7.28 -9.66
N PRO A 126 -13.01 8.59 -9.82
CA PRO A 126 -12.45 9.52 -10.80
C PRO A 126 -10.93 9.61 -10.77
N SER A 127 -10.28 9.72 -11.93
CA SER A 127 -8.81 9.67 -12.06
C SER A 127 -8.09 10.99 -11.75
N ASP A 128 -8.85 12.06 -11.54
CA ASP A 128 -8.29 13.35 -11.17
C ASP A 128 -7.75 13.35 -9.72
N SER A 129 -6.87 14.29 -9.45
CA SER A 129 -6.30 14.55 -8.11
C SER A 129 -6.77 15.91 -7.59
N THR A 130 -8.04 16.22 -7.79
CA THR A 130 -8.64 17.47 -7.35
C THR A 130 -9.18 17.35 -5.92
N TRP A 131 -9.28 18.48 -5.24
CA TRP A 131 -9.98 18.60 -3.98
C TRP A 131 -11.48 18.42 -4.19
N ARG A 132 -12.13 17.73 -3.26
CA ARG A 132 -13.56 17.44 -3.34
C ARG A 132 -14.22 17.59 -1.97
N PRO A 133 -15.50 17.94 -1.95
CA PRO A 133 -16.27 17.96 -0.70
C PRO A 133 -16.21 16.61 0.02
N ASP A 134 -16.11 16.66 1.33
CA ASP A 134 -16.15 15.51 2.23
C ASP A 134 -17.54 14.85 2.27
N PRO A 135 -17.68 13.51 2.22
CA PRO A 135 -16.61 12.52 1.95
C PRO A 135 -16.31 12.35 0.46
N GLU A 136 -15.06 12.10 0.10
CA GLU A 136 -14.68 11.70 -1.26
C GLU A 136 -14.67 10.17 -1.39
N THR A 137 -15.32 9.67 -2.43
CA THR A 137 -15.32 8.24 -2.76
C THR A 137 -14.73 8.02 -4.15
N LYS A 138 -13.76 7.10 -4.25
CA LYS A 138 -13.20 6.64 -5.52
C LYS A 138 -13.21 5.13 -5.59
N THR A 139 -13.39 4.59 -6.79
CA THR A 139 -13.38 3.15 -7.05
C THR A 139 -12.03 2.72 -7.58
N PHE A 140 -11.38 1.79 -6.87
CA PHE A 140 -10.26 1.01 -7.39
C PHE A 140 -10.81 -0.16 -8.20
N ARG A 141 -10.27 -0.35 -9.42
CA ARG A 141 -10.59 -1.52 -10.26
C ARG A 141 -9.33 -2.02 -10.94
N TRP A 142 -9.08 -3.32 -10.85
CA TRP A 142 -7.99 -3.98 -11.55
C TRP A 142 -8.47 -5.30 -12.13
N GLU A 143 -8.32 -5.46 -13.44
CA GLU A 143 -8.57 -6.69 -14.17
C GLU A 143 -7.26 -7.47 -14.24
N THR A 144 -7.17 -8.55 -13.47
CA THR A 144 -5.96 -9.35 -13.39
C THR A 144 -5.86 -10.31 -14.58
N ASN A 145 -4.66 -10.74 -14.90
CA ASN A 145 -4.40 -11.78 -15.91
C ASN A 145 -3.14 -12.58 -15.51
N CYS A 146 -2.74 -13.53 -16.34
CA CYS A 146 -1.63 -14.45 -16.05
C CYS A 146 -0.28 -13.74 -15.90
N THR A 147 -0.07 -12.60 -16.55
CA THR A 147 1.18 -11.84 -16.42
C THR A 147 1.35 -11.20 -15.05
N HIS A 148 0.26 -11.14 -14.28
CA HIS A 148 0.27 -10.61 -12.91
C HIS A 148 0.53 -11.67 -11.85
N ILE A 149 0.63 -12.96 -12.22
CA ILE A 149 0.98 -14.01 -11.26
C ILE A 149 2.39 -13.75 -10.73
N SER A 150 2.51 -13.67 -9.41
CA SER A 150 3.79 -13.35 -8.78
C SER A 150 3.91 -14.05 -7.42
N ASN A 151 5.13 -14.45 -7.08
CA ASN A 151 5.43 -14.93 -5.73
C ASN A 151 5.42 -13.82 -4.68
N GLN A 152 5.61 -12.58 -5.12
CA GLN A 152 5.50 -11.40 -4.26
C GLN A 152 4.11 -10.78 -4.39
N PRO A 153 3.53 -10.28 -3.31
CA PRO A 153 2.30 -9.51 -3.39
C PRO A 153 2.51 -8.14 -4.03
N TYR A 154 1.44 -7.56 -4.53
CA TYR A 154 1.38 -6.18 -4.97
C TYR A 154 0.86 -5.31 -3.82
N PHE A 155 1.41 -4.10 -3.72
CA PHE A 155 0.95 -3.10 -2.77
C PHE A 155 0.30 -1.95 -3.52
N VAL A 156 -0.90 -1.58 -3.05
CA VAL A 156 -1.59 -0.36 -3.48
C VAL A 156 -1.68 0.56 -2.29
N VAL A 157 -1.13 1.75 -2.45
CA VAL A 157 -1.09 2.79 -1.43
C VAL A 157 -2.17 3.81 -1.73
N PHE A 158 -3.11 3.98 -0.82
CA PHE A 158 -4.14 5.01 -0.86
C PHE A 158 -3.76 6.13 0.12
N ARG A 159 -3.82 7.36 -0.34
CA ARG A 159 -3.50 8.54 0.45
C ARG A 159 -4.64 9.55 0.37
N ALA A 160 -5.19 9.91 1.52
CA ALA A 160 -6.07 11.04 1.69
C ALA A 160 -5.31 12.23 2.24
N GLU A 161 -5.61 13.42 1.77
CA GLU A 161 -5.11 14.71 2.24
C GLU A 161 -6.29 15.63 2.49
N ASP A 162 -6.22 16.48 3.51
CA ASP A 162 -7.14 17.59 3.73
C ASP A 162 -6.57 18.92 3.21
N ASP A 163 -7.40 19.92 3.07
CA ASP A 163 -7.04 21.27 2.58
C ASP A 163 -6.91 22.32 3.68
N PHE A 164 -6.75 21.89 4.94
CA PHE A 164 -6.72 22.78 6.11
C PHE A 164 -5.78 23.98 5.93
N PHE A 165 -4.63 23.76 5.31
CA PHE A 165 -3.70 24.85 4.96
C PHE A 165 -3.86 25.21 3.49
N SER A 166 -4.86 25.94 3.12
CA SER A 166 -5.35 26.29 1.77
C SER A 166 -4.30 26.59 0.67
N SER A 167 -3.03 26.65 0.98
CA SER A 167 -1.92 26.91 0.02
C SER A 167 -0.76 25.91 0.11
N THR A 168 -0.76 25.03 1.10
CA THR A 168 0.23 23.97 1.30
C THR A 168 -0.50 22.71 1.74
N SER A 169 0.05 21.54 1.48
CA SER A 169 -0.52 20.25 1.88
C SER A 169 -1.01 20.26 3.34
N GLY A 170 -2.26 19.93 3.57
CA GLY A 170 -2.83 19.66 4.88
C GLY A 170 -2.26 18.38 5.52
N LEU A 171 -2.95 17.84 6.50
CA LEU A 171 -2.60 16.55 7.07
C LEU A 171 -2.96 15.42 6.09
N SER A 172 -2.32 14.29 6.25
CA SER A 172 -2.58 13.14 5.37
C SER A 172 -2.58 11.82 6.11
N THR A 173 -3.43 10.92 5.63
CA THR A 173 -3.48 9.53 6.07
C THR A 173 -3.17 8.60 4.90
N VAL A 174 -2.37 7.58 5.17
CA VAL A 174 -1.99 6.56 4.20
C VAL A 174 -2.52 5.21 4.65
N ARG A 175 -3.07 4.44 3.71
CA ARG A 175 -3.47 3.04 3.89
C ARG A 175 -2.94 2.20 2.74
N VAL A 176 -2.59 0.96 3.04
CA VAL A 176 -2.05 0.02 2.07
C VAL A 176 -2.97 -1.19 1.95
N VAL A 177 -3.23 -1.60 0.72
CA VAL A 177 -3.88 -2.88 0.40
C VAL A 177 -2.83 -3.80 -0.23
N THR A 178 -2.74 -5.00 0.31
CA THR A 178 -1.88 -6.07 -0.21
C THR A 178 -2.70 -6.97 -1.12
N ILE A 179 -2.27 -7.15 -2.36
CA ILE A 179 -2.97 -7.95 -3.37
C ILE A 179 -2.06 -9.09 -3.81
N LYS A 180 -2.51 -10.32 -3.63
CA LYS A 180 -1.83 -11.52 -4.12
C LYS A 180 -2.60 -12.08 -5.31
N VAL A 181 -1.93 -12.18 -6.46
CA VAL A 181 -2.48 -12.82 -7.66
C VAL A 181 -1.89 -14.22 -7.76
N VAL A 182 -2.76 -15.22 -7.77
CA VAL A 182 -2.38 -16.64 -7.84
C VAL A 182 -2.84 -17.27 -9.17
N PRO A 183 -2.17 -18.33 -9.64
CA PRO A 183 -2.63 -19.05 -10.82
C PRO A 183 -4.01 -19.69 -10.59
N PRO A 184 -4.78 -19.93 -11.66
CA PRO A 184 -5.99 -20.74 -11.58
C PRO A 184 -5.67 -22.16 -11.05
N PRO A 185 -6.58 -22.77 -10.29
CA PRO A 185 -6.37 -24.13 -9.82
C PRO A 185 -6.38 -25.11 -11.00
N PRO A 186 -5.65 -26.24 -10.90
CA PRO A 186 -5.72 -27.30 -11.90
C PRO A 186 -7.15 -27.87 -11.94
N GLU A 187 -7.65 -28.11 -13.15
CA GLU A 187 -8.96 -28.72 -13.42
C GLU A 187 -8.81 -30.18 -13.89
N GLY A 188 -9.90 -30.91 -13.98
CA GLY A 188 -9.92 -32.26 -14.54
C GLY A 188 -9.12 -33.27 -13.74
N LEU A 189 -9.00 -33.12 -12.41
CA LEU A 189 -8.24 -34.07 -11.56
C LEU A 189 -8.79 -35.48 -11.73
N GLN A 190 -7.93 -36.38 -12.18
CA GLN A 190 -8.19 -37.82 -12.30
C GLN A 190 -7.22 -38.61 -11.43
N THR A 191 -7.71 -39.69 -10.88
CA THR A 191 -6.92 -40.60 -10.04
C THR A 191 -7.00 -42.01 -10.59
N VAL A 192 -5.85 -42.64 -10.75
CA VAL A 192 -5.74 -44.07 -11.08
C VAL A 192 -4.92 -44.73 -9.97
N ALA A 193 -5.54 -45.72 -9.33
CA ALA A 193 -4.85 -46.52 -8.31
C ALA A 193 -4.34 -47.80 -8.94
N ASP A 194 -3.06 -48.15 -8.69
CA ASP A 194 -2.43 -49.40 -8.97
C ASP A 194 -2.03 -50.05 -7.63
N ASP A 195 -1.55 -51.27 -7.63
CA ASP A 195 -1.26 -52.03 -6.41
C ASP A 195 -0.27 -51.33 -5.47
N ASP A 196 0.68 -50.57 -6.02
CA ASP A 196 1.79 -49.96 -5.24
C ASP A 196 1.78 -48.41 -5.30
N PHE A 197 0.98 -47.78 -6.14
CA PHE A 197 0.99 -46.31 -6.29
C PHE A 197 -0.36 -45.73 -6.78
N ILE A 198 -0.52 -44.44 -6.55
CA ILE A 198 -1.65 -43.66 -7.06
C ILE A 198 -1.10 -42.63 -8.05
N THR A 199 -1.60 -42.68 -9.27
CA THR A 199 -1.29 -41.67 -10.29
C THR A 199 -2.35 -40.59 -10.27
N LEU A 200 -1.91 -39.34 -10.18
CA LEU A 200 -2.76 -38.15 -10.28
C LEU A 200 -2.47 -37.47 -11.62
N THR A 201 -3.51 -37.18 -12.37
CA THR A 201 -3.44 -36.39 -13.60
C THR A 201 -4.45 -35.25 -13.52
N TRP A 202 -4.11 -34.11 -14.09
CA TRP A 202 -4.98 -32.95 -14.14
C TRP A 202 -4.72 -32.16 -15.42
N ASP A 203 -5.70 -31.36 -15.82
CA ASP A 203 -5.57 -30.47 -16.94
C ASP A 203 -4.76 -29.23 -16.56
N LYS A 204 -3.91 -28.76 -17.48
CA LYS A 204 -3.19 -27.51 -17.31
C LYS A 204 -4.20 -26.34 -17.33
N PRO A 205 -4.09 -25.36 -16.41
CA PRO A 205 -4.96 -24.17 -16.45
C PRO A 205 -4.77 -23.43 -17.78
N TYR A 206 -5.77 -23.45 -18.63
CA TYR A 206 -5.70 -22.88 -19.98
C TYR A 206 -5.53 -21.36 -20.00
N ALA A 207 -5.93 -20.67 -18.93
CA ALA A 207 -5.87 -19.20 -18.84
C ALA A 207 -4.45 -18.65 -18.69
N CYS A 208 -3.48 -19.50 -18.31
CA CYS A 208 -2.10 -19.09 -18.02
C CYS A 208 -1.11 -20.06 -18.66
N GLU A 209 -1.11 -20.09 -20.00
CA GLU A 209 -0.08 -20.79 -20.74
C GLU A 209 1.25 -20.01 -20.72
N ASP A 210 2.39 -20.73 -20.58
CA ASP A 210 3.74 -20.18 -20.63
C ASP A 210 4.11 -19.68 -22.04
#